data_96d03860300be78537e853e60ed2ea29
#
_entry.id   96d03860300be78537e853e60ed2ea29
#
_cell.length_a   1.000
_cell.length_b   1.000
_cell.length_c   1.000
_cell.angle_alpha   90.00
_cell.angle_beta   90.00
_cell.angle_gamma   90.00
#
_symmetry.space_group_name_H-M   'P 1'
#
loop_
_entity.id
_entity.type
_entity.pdbx_description
1 polymer ?
#
loop_
_entity_poly.entity_id
_entity_poly.type
_entity_poly.pdbx_seq_one_letter_code
_entity_poly.pdbx_strand_id
1 'polypeptide(L)'
;MIRVLVVEDSVAAREAISKMLNSTAGIEVVGEAGDGVEAVEMAARLRPDVITMDINMPRMDGNEAARQIMAKTPTPIVLVTDVARQDMLHKGLDILMFGALEIVQKPGTLAGQGLETIRAELIAKVKSVSQIKFAARPS
;
A
#
# COMPACT_ATOMS: atom_id res chain seq x y z
N MET A 1 1.78 -18.24 -0.34
CA MET A 1 1.55 -17.17 0.65
C MET A 1 1.70 -15.82 -0.01
N ILE A 2 0.82 -14.89 0.32
CA ILE A 2 0.85 -13.53 -0.25
C ILE A 2 1.90 -12.72 0.49
N ARG A 3 2.90 -12.24 -0.21
CA ARG A 3 4.01 -11.45 0.35
C ARG A 3 3.66 -9.96 0.22
N VAL A 4 3.65 -9.23 1.32
CA VAL A 4 3.20 -7.83 1.36
C VAL A 4 4.32 -6.92 1.86
N LEU A 5 4.51 -5.80 1.17
CA LEU A 5 5.34 -4.70 1.64
C LEU A 5 4.40 -3.63 2.21
N VAL A 6 4.61 -3.26 3.47
CA VAL A 6 3.81 -2.23 4.14
C VAL A 6 4.56 -0.91 4.12
N VAL A 7 3.97 0.11 3.53
CA VAL A 7 4.56 1.45 3.40
C VAL A 7 3.70 2.45 4.15
N GLU A 8 4.25 2.99 5.23
CA GLU A 8 3.52 3.88 6.14
C GLU A 8 4.52 4.67 6.96
N ASP A 9 4.41 6.00 6.99
CA ASP A 9 5.36 6.82 7.75
C ASP A 9 5.08 6.83 9.25
N SER A 10 3.83 6.63 9.65
CA SER A 10 3.48 6.50 11.08
C SER A 10 3.91 5.14 11.60
N VAL A 11 4.82 5.12 12.57
CA VAL A 11 5.29 3.88 13.17
C VAL A 11 4.14 3.08 13.77
N ALA A 12 3.23 3.75 14.48
CA ALA A 12 2.08 3.08 15.10
C ALA A 12 1.15 2.46 14.05
N ALA A 13 0.84 3.19 12.99
CA ALA A 13 -0.01 2.68 11.92
C ALA A 13 0.69 1.55 11.17
N ARG A 14 1.97 1.69 10.89
CA ARG A 14 2.77 0.66 10.21
C ARG A 14 2.77 -0.65 11.00
N GLU A 15 3.00 -0.58 12.30
CA GLU A 15 2.98 -1.76 13.16
C GLU A 15 1.59 -2.41 13.21
N ALA A 16 0.54 -1.59 13.31
CA ALA A 16 -0.83 -2.11 13.37
C ALA A 16 -1.21 -2.82 12.08
N ILE A 17 -0.90 -2.23 10.93
CA ILE A 17 -1.19 -2.84 9.62
C ILE A 17 -0.39 -4.13 9.45
N SER A 18 0.89 -4.12 9.78
CA SER A 18 1.74 -5.30 9.69
C SER A 18 1.23 -6.43 10.57
N LYS A 19 0.80 -6.11 11.79
CA LYS A 19 0.26 -7.10 12.70
C LYS A 19 -1.03 -7.71 12.19
N MET A 20 -1.94 -6.89 11.64
CA MET A 20 -3.17 -7.38 11.05
C MET A 20 -2.90 -8.38 9.94
N LEU A 21 -1.98 -8.03 9.05
CA LEU A 21 -1.67 -8.86 7.90
C LEU A 21 -0.93 -10.13 8.30
N ASN A 22 0.05 -10.03 9.19
CA ASN A 22 0.80 -11.20 9.66
C ASN A 22 -0.05 -12.18 10.46
N SER A 23 -1.10 -11.70 11.11
CA SER A 23 -2.00 -12.58 11.87
C SER A 23 -3.06 -13.24 11.01
N THR A 24 -3.07 -12.97 9.71
CA THR A 24 -4.01 -13.57 8.76
C THR A 24 -3.34 -14.72 8.02
N ALA A 25 -3.99 -15.89 8.04
CA ALA A 25 -3.48 -17.05 7.33
C ALA A 25 -3.33 -16.75 5.84
N GLY A 26 -2.21 -17.13 5.26
CA GLY A 26 -1.93 -16.94 3.84
C GLY A 26 -1.28 -15.61 3.49
N ILE A 27 -1.02 -14.75 4.46
CA ILE A 27 -0.38 -13.44 4.25
C ILE A 27 0.88 -13.33 5.11
N GLU A 28 1.95 -12.80 4.52
CA GLU A 28 3.21 -12.57 5.20
C GLU A 28 3.71 -11.17 4.86
N VAL A 29 4.01 -10.35 5.86
CA VAL A 29 4.65 -9.06 5.64
C VAL A 29 6.15 -9.29 5.51
N VAL A 30 6.68 -9.00 4.33
CA VAL A 30 8.10 -9.26 4.03
C VAL A 30 8.98 -8.04 4.21
N GLY A 31 8.39 -6.87 4.42
CA GLY A 31 9.14 -5.66 4.68
C GLY A 31 8.24 -4.52 5.09
N GLU A 32 8.85 -3.49 5.68
CA GLU A 32 8.18 -2.28 6.09
C GLU A 32 9.02 -1.09 5.66
N ALA A 33 8.38 -0.10 5.05
CA ALA A 33 9.03 1.13 4.62
C ALA A 33 8.37 2.34 5.27
N GLY A 34 9.17 3.32 5.65
CA GLY A 34 8.68 4.53 6.31
C GLY A 34 8.48 5.72 5.39
N ASP A 35 8.88 5.61 4.12
CA ASP A 35 8.70 6.67 3.14
C ASP A 35 8.76 6.11 1.71
N GLY A 36 8.51 6.99 0.74
CA GLY A 36 8.44 6.59 -0.65
C GLY A 36 9.77 6.13 -1.23
N VAL A 37 10.88 6.70 -0.78
CA VAL A 37 12.21 6.30 -1.27
C VAL A 37 12.52 4.87 -0.86
N GLU A 38 12.29 4.55 0.42
CA GLU A 38 12.45 3.17 0.91
C GLU A 38 11.50 2.22 0.19
N ALA A 39 10.27 2.67 -0.07
CA ALA A 39 9.27 1.83 -0.74
C ALA A 39 9.73 1.39 -2.12
N VAL A 40 10.25 2.32 -2.93
CA VAL A 40 10.74 2.02 -4.26
C VAL A 40 11.91 1.03 -4.20
N GLU A 41 12.85 1.28 -3.29
CA GLU A 41 14.03 0.45 -3.10
C GLU A 41 13.67 -0.96 -2.66
N MET A 42 12.80 -1.07 -1.66
CA MET A 42 12.38 -2.35 -1.12
C MET A 42 11.51 -3.15 -2.08
N ALA A 43 10.65 -2.47 -2.85
CA ALA A 43 9.85 -3.13 -3.87
C ALA A 43 10.74 -3.81 -4.92
N ALA A 44 11.81 -3.14 -5.35
CA ALA A 44 12.75 -3.69 -6.32
C ALA A 44 13.52 -4.89 -5.73
N ARG A 45 13.89 -4.81 -4.46
CA ARG A 45 14.69 -5.84 -3.79
C ARG A 45 13.85 -7.05 -3.39
N LEU A 46 12.69 -6.81 -2.78
CA LEU A 46 11.87 -7.88 -2.19
C LEU A 46 10.86 -8.47 -3.17
N ARG A 47 10.46 -7.72 -4.17
CA ARG A 47 9.45 -8.12 -5.16
C ARG A 47 8.20 -8.70 -4.49
N PRO A 48 7.50 -7.88 -3.69
CA PRO A 48 6.30 -8.38 -3.01
C PRO A 48 5.17 -8.64 -4.00
N ASP A 49 4.18 -9.39 -3.55
CA ASP A 49 2.98 -9.62 -4.36
C ASP A 49 2.01 -8.45 -4.30
N VAL A 50 2.01 -7.73 -3.19
CA VAL A 50 1.14 -6.57 -2.96
C VAL A 50 1.90 -5.56 -2.11
N ILE A 51 1.63 -4.28 -2.37
CA ILE A 51 2.14 -3.18 -1.54
C ILE A 51 0.94 -2.46 -0.94
N THR A 52 0.92 -2.30 0.38
CA THR A 52 -0.02 -1.36 1.02
C THR A 52 0.71 -0.05 1.22
N MET A 53 0.10 1.07 0.84
CA MET A 53 0.83 2.34 0.78
C MET A 53 -0.03 3.51 1.20
N ASP A 54 0.52 4.35 2.08
CA ASP A 54 -0.04 5.66 2.37
C ASP A 54 0.41 6.67 1.31
N ILE A 55 -0.40 7.69 1.09
CA ILE A 55 -0.08 8.75 0.14
C ILE A 55 0.83 9.81 0.77
N ASN A 56 0.52 10.23 1.99
CA ASN A 56 1.22 11.33 2.65
C ASN A 56 2.45 10.82 3.40
N MET A 57 3.59 10.93 2.75
CA MET A 57 4.86 10.45 3.31
C MET A 57 5.97 11.48 3.09
N PRO A 58 6.97 11.54 3.97
CA PRO A 58 8.13 12.42 3.76
C PRO A 58 9.01 11.92 2.63
N ARG A 59 9.87 12.76 2.14
CA ARG A 59 10.86 12.57 1.07
C ARG A 59 10.24 12.28 -0.29
N MET A 60 9.37 11.30 -0.39
CA MET A 60 8.67 10.95 -1.62
C MET A 60 7.28 10.47 -1.25
N ASP A 61 6.24 11.15 -1.73
CA ASP A 61 4.87 10.76 -1.42
C ASP A 61 4.44 9.48 -2.16
N GLY A 62 3.28 8.97 -1.79
CA GLY A 62 2.77 7.72 -2.36
C GLY A 62 2.51 7.79 -3.85
N ASN A 63 2.13 8.96 -4.36
CA ASN A 63 1.87 9.15 -5.78
C ASN A 63 3.14 8.95 -6.60
N GLU A 64 4.22 9.62 -6.23
CA GLU A 64 5.51 9.47 -6.92
C GLU A 64 6.11 8.08 -6.72
N ALA A 65 5.98 7.53 -5.51
CA ALA A 65 6.46 6.18 -5.23
C ALA A 65 5.75 5.15 -6.11
N ALA A 66 4.41 5.25 -6.21
CA ALA A 66 3.64 4.34 -7.06
C ALA A 66 4.06 4.43 -8.52
N ARG A 67 4.28 5.65 -9.01
CA ARG A 67 4.74 5.86 -10.38
C ARG A 67 6.08 5.16 -10.64
N GLN A 68 7.02 5.32 -9.73
CA GLN A 68 8.34 4.69 -9.87
C GLN A 68 8.27 3.17 -9.72
N ILE A 69 7.47 2.67 -8.79
CA ILE A 69 7.30 1.23 -8.62
C ILE A 69 6.70 0.60 -9.88
N MET A 70 5.68 1.22 -10.44
CA MET A 70 5.05 0.70 -11.65
C MET A 70 5.97 0.77 -12.86
N ALA A 71 6.88 1.73 -12.89
CA ALA A 71 7.86 1.84 -13.96
C ALA A 71 8.98 0.78 -13.85
N LYS A 72 9.41 0.47 -12.64
CA LYS A 72 10.58 -0.39 -12.39
C LYS A 72 10.20 -1.83 -12.05
N THR A 73 9.25 -2.00 -11.15
CA THR A 73 8.82 -3.31 -10.65
C THR A 73 7.31 -3.31 -10.47
N PRO A 74 6.54 -3.40 -11.56
CA PRO A 74 5.07 -3.32 -11.47
C PRO A 74 4.52 -4.30 -10.45
N THR A 75 3.82 -3.76 -9.44
CA THR A 75 3.30 -4.52 -8.31
C THR A 75 1.93 -3.96 -7.93
N PRO A 76 0.94 -4.80 -7.65
CA PRO A 76 -0.36 -4.32 -7.19
C PRO A 76 -0.23 -3.48 -5.92
N ILE A 77 -0.89 -2.32 -5.90
CA ILE A 77 -0.86 -1.39 -4.77
C ILE A 77 -2.26 -1.21 -4.21
N VAL A 78 -2.38 -1.35 -2.90
CA VAL A 78 -3.58 -1.01 -2.14
C VAL A 78 -3.25 0.25 -1.34
N LEU A 79 -3.94 1.35 -1.62
CA LEU A 79 -3.74 2.57 -0.86
C LEU A 79 -4.45 2.46 0.48
N VAL A 80 -3.76 2.78 1.55
CA VAL A 80 -4.34 2.84 2.90
C VAL A 80 -4.09 4.26 3.39
N THR A 81 -5.09 5.12 3.28
CA THR A 81 -4.89 6.55 3.47
C THR A 81 -6.06 7.19 4.20
N ASP A 82 -5.79 8.29 4.90
CA ASP A 82 -6.82 9.11 5.53
C ASP A 82 -7.40 10.14 4.55
N VAL A 83 -6.87 10.24 3.35
CA VAL A 83 -7.38 11.14 2.32
C VAL A 83 -8.62 10.54 1.69
N ALA A 84 -9.74 11.25 1.71
CA ALA A 84 -10.95 10.80 1.08
C ALA A 84 -10.78 10.72 -0.44
N ARG A 85 -11.48 9.77 -1.08
CA ARG A 85 -11.41 9.58 -2.54
C ARG A 85 -11.72 10.87 -3.29
N GLN A 86 -12.70 11.65 -2.81
CA GLN A 86 -13.07 12.93 -3.42
C GLN A 86 -11.91 13.93 -3.36
N ASP A 87 -11.22 13.98 -2.23
CA ASP A 87 -10.09 14.89 -2.05
C ASP A 87 -8.91 14.49 -2.92
N MET A 88 -8.74 13.20 -3.17
CA MET A 88 -7.71 12.72 -4.08
C MET A 88 -7.93 13.27 -5.49
N LEU A 89 -9.17 13.25 -5.96
CA LEU A 89 -9.51 13.80 -7.27
C LEU A 89 -9.30 15.31 -7.32
N HIS A 90 -9.65 16.01 -6.25
CA HIS A 90 -9.47 17.46 -6.15
C HIS A 90 -8.00 17.87 -6.17
N LYS A 91 -7.15 17.06 -5.57
CA LYS A 91 -5.71 17.33 -5.52
C LYS A 91 -4.99 16.92 -6.79
N GLY A 92 -5.70 16.37 -7.77
CA GLY A 92 -5.11 15.91 -9.00
C GLY A 92 -4.21 14.69 -8.81
N LEU A 93 -4.51 13.87 -7.82
CA LEU A 93 -3.73 12.67 -7.56
C LEU A 93 -4.18 11.55 -8.49
N ASP A 94 -3.32 11.22 -9.44
CA ASP A 94 -3.61 10.22 -10.46
C ASP A 94 -3.06 8.85 -10.09
N ILE A 95 -2.98 8.57 -8.79
CA ILE A 95 -2.32 7.37 -8.31
C ILE A 95 -2.95 6.08 -8.85
N LEU A 96 -4.26 6.10 -9.11
CA LEU A 96 -4.94 4.96 -9.72
C LEU A 96 -4.45 4.72 -11.14
N MET A 97 -4.01 5.76 -11.83
CA MET A 97 -3.44 5.64 -13.17
C MET A 97 -2.05 5.04 -13.15
N PHE A 98 -1.37 5.08 -12.01
CA PHE A 98 -0.04 4.52 -11.86
C PHE A 98 -0.04 3.12 -11.28
N GLY A 99 -1.22 2.50 -11.13
CA GLY A 99 -1.29 1.10 -10.76
C GLY A 99 -1.82 0.79 -9.37
N ALA A 100 -2.32 1.81 -8.64
CA ALA A 100 -3.05 1.53 -7.43
C ALA A 100 -4.40 0.93 -7.80
N LEU A 101 -4.68 -0.26 -7.30
CA LEU A 101 -5.85 -1.04 -7.71
C LEU A 101 -7.02 -0.91 -6.77
N GLU A 102 -6.75 -0.57 -5.51
CA GLU A 102 -7.78 -0.42 -4.49
C GLU A 102 -7.41 0.64 -3.48
N ILE A 103 -8.41 1.16 -2.80
CA ILE A 103 -8.23 2.17 -1.75
C ILE A 103 -8.97 1.71 -0.51
N VAL A 104 -8.28 1.78 0.62
CA VAL A 104 -8.88 1.60 1.95
C VAL A 104 -8.72 2.93 2.68
N GLN A 105 -9.83 3.55 3.06
CA GLN A 105 -9.78 4.82 3.76
C GLN A 105 -9.67 4.58 5.28
N LYS A 106 -8.64 5.15 5.90
CA LYS A 106 -8.49 5.10 7.34
C LYS A 106 -9.57 5.95 7.99
N PRO A 107 -10.13 5.53 9.13
CA PRO A 107 -11.04 6.38 9.91
C PRO A 107 -10.33 7.67 10.36
N GLY A 108 -11.07 8.78 10.39
CA GLY A 108 -10.50 10.08 10.70
C GLY A 108 -9.97 10.24 12.12
N THR A 109 -10.46 9.44 13.05
CA THR A 109 -9.94 9.43 14.42
C THR A 109 -9.28 8.08 14.67
N LEU A 110 -7.98 8.11 14.69
CA LEU A 110 -7.21 6.89 14.86
C LEU A 110 -6.69 6.73 16.26
N ALA A 111 -7.51 6.26 17.13
CA ALA A 111 -7.04 5.40 18.19
C ALA A 111 -6.91 4.00 17.58
N GLY A 112 -6.17 3.09 18.21
CA GLY A 112 -5.95 1.74 17.70
C GLY A 112 -7.19 1.02 17.22
N GLN A 113 -8.36 1.36 17.77
CA GLN A 113 -9.64 0.81 17.34
C GLN A 113 -10.03 1.20 15.91
N GLY A 114 -9.58 2.36 15.45
CA GLY A 114 -9.89 2.82 14.10
C GLY A 114 -9.32 1.90 13.03
N LEU A 115 -8.11 1.39 13.25
CA LEU A 115 -7.50 0.47 12.30
C LEU A 115 -8.17 -0.89 12.30
N GLU A 116 -8.68 -1.34 13.45
CA GLU A 116 -9.40 -2.61 13.51
C GLU A 116 -10.67 -2.59 12.66
N THR A 117 -11.31 -1.44 12.50
CA THR A 117 -12.53 -1.35 11.68
C THR A 117 -12.28 -1.59 10.21
N ILE A 118 -11.06 -1.36 9.72
CA ILE A 118 -10.71 -1.58 8.31
C ILE A 118 -10.06 -2.94 8.07
N ARG A 119 -9.86 -3.73 9.10
CA ARG A 119 -9.13 -5.00 9.00
C ARG A 119 -9.70 -5.92 7.93
N ALA A 120 -10.99 -6.20 8.00
CA ALA A 120 -11.63 -7.12 7.05
C ALA A 120 -11.55 -6.60 5.63
N GLU A 121 -11.77 -5.30 5.43
CA GLU A 121 -11.68 -4.67 4.12
C GLU A 121 -10.26 -4.73 3.57
N LEU A 122 -9.28 -4.39 4.40
CA LEU A 122 -7.88 -4.40 3.98
C LEU A 122 -7.44 -5.80 3.56
N ILE A 123 -7.76 -6.81 4.38
CA ILE A 123 -7.40 -8.20 4.10
C ILE A 123 -8.06 -8.68 2.81
N ALA A 124 -9.35 -8.38 2.64
CA ALA A 124 -10.07 -8.78 1.44
C ALA A 124 -9.47 -8.15 0.19
N LYS A 125 -9.12 -6.86 0.24
CA LYS A 125 -8.53 -6.17 -0.90
C LYS A 125 -7.12 -6.64 -1.21
N VAL A 126 -6.31 -6.90 -0.20
CA VAL A 126 -4.98 -7.47 -0.39
C VAL A 126 -5.08 -8.82 -1.09
N LYS A 127 -5.95 -9.69 -0.64
CA LYS A 127 -6.14 -11.00 -1.27
C LYS A 127 -6.64 -10.89 -2.70
N SER A 128 -7.57 -9.98 -2.93
CA SER A 128 -8.14 -9.77 -4.27
C SER A 128 -7.08 -9.32 -5.26
N VAL A 129 -6.33 -8.26 -4.93
CA VAL A 129 -5.35 -7.70 -5.86
C VAL A 129 -4.12 -8.58 -6.03
N SER A 130 -3.81 -9.42 -5.05
CA SER A 130 -2.64 -10.31 -5.14
C SER A 130 -2.72 -11.28 -6.31
N GLN A 131 -3.91 -11.53 -6.82
CA GLN A 131 -4.13 -12.41 -7.96
C GLN A 131 -3.87 -11.72 -9.29
N ILE A 132 -3.76 -10.40 -9.28
CA ILE A 132 -3.54 -9.62 -10.49
C ILE A 132 -2.05 -9.62 -10.81
N LYS A 133 -1.71 -10.02 -12.04
CA LYS A 133 -0.35 -9.98 -12.54
C LYS A 133 -0.30 -8.99 -13.67
N PHE A 134 0.61 -8.04 -13.57
CA PHE A 134 0.84 -7.13 -14.68
C PHE A 134 1.57 -7.86 -15.78
N ALA A 135 1.16 -7.61 -17.02
CA ALA A 135 1.86 -8.16 -18.18
C ALA A 135 3.31 -7.69 -18.16
N ALA A 136 4.23 -8.59 -18.53
CA ALA A 136 5.63 -8.22 -18.64
C ALA A 136 5.75 -7.08 -19.65
N ARG A 137 6.39 -6.00 -19.22
CA ARG A 137 6.61 -4.89 -20.14
C ARG A 137 7.66 -5.29 -21.16
N PRO A 138 7.42 -4.99 -22.43
CA PRO A 138 8.49 -5.15 -23.41
C PRO A 138 9.63 -4.24 -22.97
N SER A 139 10.78 -4.78 -22.83
CA SER A 139 11.97 -4.04 -22.48
C SER A 139 12.44 -3.19 -23.64
#